data_b8c23629df305551e786f8f438c2b0ce
#
_entry.id   b8c23629df305551e786f8f438c2b0ce
#
_cell.length_a   1.000
_cell.length_b   1.000
_cell.length_c   1.000
_cell.angle_alpha   90.00
_cell.angle_beta   90.00
_cell.angle_gamma   90.00
#
_symmetry.space_group_name_H-M   'P 1'
#
loop_
_entity.id
_entity.type
_entity.pdbx_description
1 polymer ?
#
loop_
_entity_poly.entity_id
_entity_poly.type
_entity_poly.pdbx_seq_one_letter_code
_entity_poly.pdbx_strand_id
1 'polypeptide(L)'
;LNPIQIKNIFELAISKKLYVHEVFQYTFHLLFLKIKNILKSNILEDLINIESKFTAPINDIKSFRFKKSLGGGAVYDMGIYPLSLNIFLFNNLDPKLIDSKIYFSKKHNIDLRGSIITMHKKATFKQEWGFNMGYQNYLKIKGSKGELRADFIFSKKNIDNGIIKIKKKRIKTKKIKTKNANQINLAFTHYLNKKNTLKDKILTVKLSELINKVLVTSKKIKI
;
A
#
# COMPACT_ATOMS: atom_id res chain seq x y z
N LEU A 1 -5.21 3.83 13.49
CA LEU A 1 -4.48 3.98 14.75
C LEU A 1 -3.25 4.85 14.55
N ASN A 2 -2.91 5.68 15.53
CA ASN A 2 -1.67 6.44 15.53
C ASN A 2 -0.49 5.58 16.04
N PRO A 3 0.78 6.02 15.88
CA PRO A 3 1.95 5.22 16.28
C PRO A 3 1.98 4.86 17.76
N ILE A 4 1.49 5.74 18.65
CA ILE A 4 1.45 5.50 20.10
C ILE A 4 0.47 4.37 20.40
N GLN A 5 -0.75 4.43 19.84
CA GLN A 5 -1.75 3.38 20.04
C GLN A 5 -1.25 2.02 19.55
N ILE A 6 -0.52 1.97 18.44
CA ILE A 6 0.05 0.73 17.92
C ILE A 6 1.12 0.19 18.87
N LYS A 7 2.03 1.03 19.37
CA LYS A 7 3.02 0.62 20.36
C LYS A 7 2.38 0.04 21.61
N ASN A 8 1.36 0.72 22.17
CA ASN A 8 0.63 0.26 23.33
C ASN A 8 -0.07 -1.10 23.11
N ILE A 9 -0.65 -1.32 21.92
CA ILE A 9 -1.24 -2.62 21.57
C ILE A 9 -0.20 -3.73 21.57
N PHE A 10 0.98 -3.50 20.99
CA PHE A 10 2.06 -4.49 21.01
C PHE A 10 2.57 -4.75 22.43
N GLU A 11 2.70 -3.72 23.27
CA GLU A 11 3.12 -3.87 24.66
C GLU A 11 2.10 -4.66 25.50
N LEU A 12 0.81 -4.36 25.32
CA LEU A 12 -0.27 -5.12 25.95
C LEU A 12 -0.27 -6.58 25.49
N ALA A 13 -0.10 -6.83 24.19
CA ALA A 13 -0.03 -8.19 23.66
C ALA A 13 1.14 -8.97 24.27
N ILE A 14 2.32 -8.35 24.39
CA ILE A 14 3.50 -8.95 25.02
C ILE A 14 3.19 -9.29 26.48
N SER A 15 2.63 -8.36 27.26
CA SER A 15 2.31 -8.56 28.68
C SER A 15 1.29 -9.67 28.91
N LYS A 16 0.38 -9.88 27.95
CA LYS A 16 -0.63 -10.95 27.97
C LYS A 16 -0.20 -12.23 27.27
N LYS A 17 1.04 -12.33 26.78
CA LYS A 17 1.57 -13.47 26.00
C LYS A 17 0.72 -13.77 24.76
N LEU A 18 0.15 -12.72 24.13
CA LEU A 18 -0.64 -12.78 22.92
C LEU A 18 0.14 -12.30 21.71
N TYR A 19 -0.33 -12.67 20.52
CA TYR A 19 0.24 -12.24 19.25
C TYR A 19 -0.73 -11.31 18.52
N VAL A 20 -0.20 -10.22 17.95
CA VAL A 20 -0.95 -9.23 17.18
C VAL A 20 -0.31 -9.07 15.81
N HIS A 21 -1.09 -9.21 14.76
CA HIS A 21 -0.63 -9.05 13.39
C HIS A 21 -1.51 -8.07 12.64
N GLU A 22 -0.91 -7.09 11.99
CA GLU A 22 -1.55 -6.28 10.97
C GLU A 22 -1.43 -7.00 9.63
N VAL A 23 -2.57 -7.38 9.05
CA VAL A 23 -2.61 -8.28 7.89
C VAL A 23 -2.80 -7.50 6.61
N PHE A 24 -1.74 -7.34 5.81
CA PHE A 24 -1.81 -6.86 4.43
C PHE A 24 -1.95 -8.04 3.48
N GLN A 25 -3.18 -8.48 3.24
CA GLN A 25 -3.49 -9.68 2.43
C GLN A 25 -2.78 -9.70 1.08
N TYR A 26 -2.67 -8.55 0.41
CA TYR A 26 -2.06 -8.46 -0.92
C TYR A 26 -0.60 -8.88 -0.94
N THR A 27 0.12 -8.79 0.19
CA THR A 27 1.53 -9.19 0.28
C THR A 27 1.73 -10.71 0.17
N PHE A 28 0.68 -11.48 0.42
CA PHE A 28 0.64 -12.94 0.28
C PHE A 28 0.21 -13.41 -1.11
N HIS A 29 -0.31 -12.49 -1.94
CA HIS A 29 -0.74 -12.85 -3.28
C HIS A 29 0.47 -13.14 -4.19
N LEU A 30 0.37 -14.20 -5.00
CA LEU A 30 1.45 -14.62 -5.92
C LEU A 30 1.88 -13.51 -6.87
N LEU A 31 0.96 -12.60 -7.25
CA LEU A 31 1.26 -11.41 -8.04
C LEU A 31 2.31 -10.53 -7.35
N PHE A 32 2.10 -10.21 -6.07
CA PHE A 32 3.02 -9.39 -5.29
C PHE A 32 4.39 -10.07 -5.13
N LEU A 33 4.39 -11.35 -4.78
CA LEU A 33 5.63 -12.13 -4.62
C LEU A 33 6.41 -12.20 -5.94
N LYS A 34 5.72 -12.35 -7.07
CA LYS A 34 6.35 -12.35 -8.39
C LYS A 34 6.96 -11.00 -8.75
N ILE A 35 6.27 -9.88 -8.46
CA ILE A 35 6.80 -8.53 -8.64
C ILE A 35 8.07 -8.35 -7.81
N LYS A 36 8.05 -8.76 -6.54
CA LYS A 36 9.21 -8.70 -5.66
C LYS A 36 10.43 -9.46 -6.21
N ASN A 37 10.20 -10.65 -6.78
CA ASN A 37 11.26 -11.43 -7.42
C ASN A 37 11.79 -10.78 -8.71
N ILE A 38 10.90 -10.18 -9.53
CA ILE A 38 11.30 -9.43 -10.73
C ILE A 38 12.18 -8.23 -10.37
N LEU A 39 11.85 -7.50 -9.32
CA LEU A 39 12.68 -6.37 -8.85
C LEU A 39 14.03 -6.83 -8.32
N LYS A 40 14.07 -7.98 -7.61
CA LYS A 40 15.34 -8.58 -7.17
C LYS A 40 16.24 -9.01 -8.33
N SER A 41 15.67 -9.46 -9.45
CA SER A 41 16.45 -9.85 -10.64
C SER A 41 17.03 -8.67 -11.43
N ASN A 42 16.78 -7.45 -10.98
CA ASN A 42 17.27 -6.19 -11.57
C ASN A 42 16.97 -6.01 -13.07
N ILE A 43 15.92 -6.65 -13.57
CA ILE A 43 15.58 -6.66 -15.02
C ILE A 43 15.17 -5.29 -15.57
N LEU A 44 14.82 -4.35 -14.70
CA LEU A 44 14.50 -2.96 -15.04
C LEU A 44 15.70 -2.03 -14.88
N GLU A 45 16.80 -2.52 -14.28
CA GLU A 45 18.00 -1.76 -13.88
C GLU A 45 17.68 -0.56 -13.00
N ASP A 46 18.22 0.62 -13.29
CA ASP A 46 18.01 1.82 -12.48
C ASP A 46 16.55 2.25 -12.52
N LEU A 47 15.90 2.21 -11.36
CA LEU A 47 14.53 2.69 -11.24
C LEU A 47 14.51 4.22 -11.37
N ILE A 48 13.57 4.72 -12.17
CA ILE A 48 13.42 6.15 -12.49
C ILE A 48 12.13 6.69 -11.86
N ASN A 49 11.02 6.00 -12.09
CA ASN A 49 9.71 6.42 -11.61
C ASN A 49 8.89 5.21 -11.19
N ILE A 50 8.22 5.36 -10.06
CA ILE A 50 7.29 4.38 -9.52
C ILE A 50 5.96 5.10 -9.32
N GLU A 51 4.88 4.43 -9.66
CA GLU A 51 3.53 4.97 -9.52
C GLU A 51 2.61 3.87 -8.99
N SER A 52 1.83 4.19 -7.96
CA SER A 52 0.76 3.31 -7.50
C SER A 52 -0.50 4.11 -7.21
N LYS A 53 -1.64 3.48 -7.49
CA LYS A 53 -2.93 4.11 -7.30
C LYS A 53 -3.95 3.11 -6.78
N PHE A 54 -4.71 3.54 -5.77
CA PHE A 54 -5.84 2.80 -5.28
C PHE A 54 -7.00 3.74 -5.01
N THR A 55 -7.97 3.75 -5.93
CA THR A 55 -9.17 4.59 -5.86
C THR A 55 -10.41 3.77 -6.17
N ALA A 56 -11.55 4.19 -5.62
CA ALA A 56 -12.84 3.54 -5.89
C ALA A 56 -14.01 4.53 -5.80
N PRO A 57 -15.13 4.24 -6.46
CA PRO A 57 -16.33 5.06 -6.40
C PRO A 57 -17.12 4.82 -5.11
N ILE A 58 -16.47 5.02 -3.95
CA ILE A 58 -17.07 4.87 -2.63
C ILE A 58 -17.77 6.20 -2.29
N ASN A 59 -19.09 6.19 -2.31
CA ASN A 59 -19.93 7.37 -2.08
C ASN A 59 -21.05 7.15 -1.06
N ASP A 60 -21.15 5.97 -0.45
CA ASP A 60 -22.12 5.70 0.60
C ASP A 60 -21.75 6.45 1.90
N ILE A 61 -22.35 7.60 2.11
CA ILE A 61 -22.14 8.48 3.28
C ILE A 61 -22.57 7.85 4.61
N LYS A 62 -23.39 6.81 4.60
CA LYS A 62 -23.80 6.07 5.82
C LYS A 62 -22.69 5.12 6.28
N SER A 63 -21.77 4.75 5.41
CA SER A 63 -20.63 3.90 5.71
C SER A 63 -19.75 4.49 6.82
N PHE A 64 -19.14 3.63 7.64
CA PHE A 64 -18.14 4.04 8.65
C PHE A 64 -16.97 4.84 8.04
N ARG A 65 -16.70 4.66 6.74
CA ARG A 65 -15.67 5.38 5.99
C ARG A 65 -15.85 6.89 6.00
N PHE A 66 -17.10 7.36 6.16
CA PHE A 66 -17.44 8.78 6.24
C PHE A 66 -17.63 9.27 7.69
N LYS A 67 -17.36 8.44 8.69
CA LYS A 67 -17.51 8.76 10.11
C LYS A 67 -16.15 8.90 10.79
N LYS A 68 -15.74 10.14 11.11
CA LYS A 68 -14.45 10.42 11.75
C LYS A 68 -14.27 9.66 13.08
N SER A 69 -15.34 9.57 13.89
CA SER A 69 -15.33 8.87 15.18
C SER A 69 -15.07 7.37 15.07
N LEU A 70 -15.33 6.77 13.91
CA LEU A 70 -15.08 5.37 13.63
C LEU A 70 -13.77 5.13 12.84
N GLY A 71 -12.88 6.14 12.79
CA GLY A 71 -11.64 6.04 12.04
C GLY A 71 -11.80 6.18 10.52
N GLY A 72 -12.88 6.82 10.06
CA GLY A 72 -13.13 7.08 8.65
C GLY A 72 -12.08 7.98 8.02
N GLY A 73 -12.05 7.98 6.69
CA GLY A 73 -11.10 8.70 5.86
C GLY A 73 -10.40 7.79 4.86
N ALA A 74 -10.09 8.35 3.71
CA ALA A 74 -9.53 7.59 2.58
C ALA A 74 -8.09 7.14 2.83
N VAL A 75 -7.30 7.85 3.63
CA VAL A 75 -5.92 7.45 3.92
C VAL A 75 -5.86 6.13 4.68
N TYR A 76 -6.73 5.92 5.66
CA TYR A 76 -6.77 4.69 6.45
C TYR A 76 -7.41 3.52 5.72
N ASP A 77 -8.38 3.75 4.84
CA ASP A 77 -9.09 2.69 4.13
C ASP A 77 -8.39 2.30 2.81
N MET A 78 -7.90 3.25 2.05
CA MET A 78 -7.29 3.04 0.74
C MET A 78 -5.83 3.48 0.65
N GLY A 79 -5.46 4.60 1.27
CA GLY A 79 -4.11 5.15 1.21
C GLY A 79 -3.07 4.27 1.85
N ILE A 80 -3.44 3.55 2.89
CA ILE A 80 -2.57 2.60 3.59
C ILE A 80 -1.95 1.56 2.63
N TYR A 81 -2.66 1.15 1.57
CA TYR A 81 -2.18 0.17 0.59
C TYR A 81 -1.04 0.71 -0.29
N PRO A 82 -1.17 1.81 -1.06
CA PRO A 82 -0.04 2.36 -1.79
C PRO A 82 1.10 2.81 -0.87
N LEU A 83 0.81 3.36 0.32
CA LEU A 83 1.83 3.77 1.29
C LEU A 83 2.64 2.58 1.81
N SER A 84 2.01 1.44 2.06
CA SER A 84 2.69 0.23 2.55
C SER A 84 3.68 -0.37 1.55
N LEU A 85 3.60 -0.04 0.24
CA LEU A 85 4.58 -0.50 -0.75
C LEU A 85 5.99 0.02 -0.47
N ASN A 86 6.15 1.21 0.13
CA ASN A 86 7.48 1.69 0.55
C ASN A 86 8.15 0.64 1.45
N ILE A 87 7.41 0.06 2.36
CA ILE A 87 7.89 -0.89 3.36
C ILE A 87 7.97 -2.31 2.79
N PHE A 88 6.85 -2.83 2.28
CA PHE A 88 6.77 -4.26 1.95
C PHE A 88 7.43 -4.62 0.62
N LEU A 89 7.45 -3.71 -0.35
CA LEU A 89 8.04 -3.97 -1.66
C LEU A 89 9.48 -3.44 -1.74
N PHE A 90 9.71 -2.23 -1.24
CA PHE A 90 10.99 -1.54 -1.39
C PHE A 90 11.87 -1.55 -0.13
N ASN A 91 11.37 -2.08 0.99
CA ASN A 91 12.06 -2.11 2.30
C ASN A 91 12.57 -0.72 2.73
N ASN A 92 11.82 0.33 2.36
CA ASN A 92 12.13 1.71 2.72
C ASN A 92 11.29 2.10 3.96
N LEU A 93 11.91 2.02 5.13
CA LEU A 93 11.24 2.19 6.42
C LEU A 93 11.00 3.66 6.80
N ASP A 94 11.74 4.59 6.19
CA ASP A 94 11.58 6.03 6.38
C ASP A 94 11.72 6.75 5.03
N PRO A 95 10.69 6.69 4.17
CA PRO A 95 10.74 7.32 2.87
C PRO A 95 10.79 8.84 2.99
N LYS A 96 11.74 9.46 2.27
CA LYS A 96 11.80 10.92 2.17
C LYS A 96 10.57 11.43 1.42
N LEU A 97 9.73 12.18 2.12
CA LEU A 97 8.55 12.83 1.55
C LEU A 97 8.97 14.10 0.80
N ILE A 98 8.61 14.20 -0.49
CA ILE A 98 8.94 15.33 -1.37
C ILE A 98 7.74 16.27 -1.50
N ASP A 99 6.55 15.71 -1.73
CA ASP A 99 5.29 16.45 -1.84
C ASP A 99 4.16 15.61 -1.29
N SER A 100 3.15 16.28 -0.74
CA SER A 100 1.94 15.61 -0.26
C SER A 100 0.74 16.54 -0.23
N LYS A 101 -0.40 16.02 -0.69
CA LYS A 101 -1.68 16.75 -0.76
C LYS A 101 -2.80 15.84 -0.26
N ILE A 102 -3.66 16.39 0.57
CA ILE A 102 -4.88 15.71 1.06
C ILE A 102 -6.09 16.63 0.85
N TYR A 103 -7.14 16.06 0.28
CA TYR A 103 -8.41 16.72 0.06
C TYR A 103 -9.41 16.31 1.14
N PHE A 104 -9.86 17.29 1.92
CA PHE A 104 -10.76 17.10 3.05
C PHE A 104 -12.17 17.53 2.72
N SER A 105 -13.14 16.68 3.07
CA SER A 105 -14.54 17.05 3.11
C SER A 105 -14.83 17.94 4.31
N LYS A 106 -15.30 19.17 4.07
CA LYS A 106 -15.77 20.05 5.14
C LYS A 106 -16.95 19.42 5.90
N LYS A 107 -17.89 18.80 5.15
CA LYS A 107 -19.11 18.20 5.67
C LYS A 107 -18.84 17.03 6.63
N HIS A 108 -17.92 16.15 6.29
CA HIS A 108 -17.66 14.92 7.04
C HIS A 108 -16.40 15.00 7.92
N ASN A 109 -15.60 16.06 7.79
CA ASN A 109 -14.34 16.28 8.50
C ASN A 109 -13.38 15.06 8.42
N ILE A 110 -13.33 14.48 7.24
CA ILE A 110 -12.43 13.36 6.87
C ILE A 110 -11.70 13.68 5.57
N ASP A 111 -10.60 13.00 5.32
CA ASP A 111 -9.97 13.02 4.01
C ASP A 111 -10.74 12.12 3.03
N LEU A 112 -10.92 12.60 1.80
CA LEU A 112 -11.59 11.87 0.72
C LEU A 112 -10.61 11.31 -0.29
N ARG A 113 -9.47 11.95 -0.48
CA ARG A 113 -8.41 11.52 -1.40
C ARG A 113 -7.10 12.19 -1.05
N GLY A 114 -6.02 11.62 -1.53
CA GLY A 114 -4.70 12.21 -1.36
C GLY A 114 -3.67 11.67 -2.33
N SER A 115 -2.56 12.34 -2.36
CA SER A 115 -1.38 11.92 -3.09
C SER A 115 -0.12 12.32 -2.35
N ILE A 116 0.92 11.48 -2.48
CA ILE A 116 2.26 11.81 -2.03
C ILE A 116 3.29 11.46 -3.10
N ILE A 117 4.42 12.13 -3.02
CA ILE A 117 5.64 11.76 -3.74
C ILE A 117 6.71 11.50 -2.71
N THR A 118 7.25 10.29 -2.73
CA THR A 118 8.41 9.90 -1.91
C THR A 118 9.59 9.54 -2.79
N MET A 119 10.78 9.41 -2.18
CA MET A 119 11.97 8.92 -2.87
C MET A 119 12.25 7.46 -2.50
N HIS A 120 12.56 6.66 -3.50
CA HIS A 120 13.16 5.35 -3.33
C HIS A 120 14.50 5.31 -4.08
N LYS A 121 15.61 5.35 -3.35
CA LYS A 121 16.94 5.60 -3.92
C LYS A 121 16.91 6.90 -4.76
N LYS A 122 17.17 6.82 -6.07
CA LYS A 122 17.10 7.94 -7.03
C LYS A 122 15.73 8.06 -7.73
N ALA A 123 14.83 7.10 -7.54
CA ALA A 123 13.53 7.10 -8.19
C ALA A 123 12.48 7.89 -7.40
N THR A 124 11.62 8.61 -8.10
CA THR A 124 10.41 9.18 -7.52
C THR A 124 9.33 8.11 -7.39
N PHE A 125 8.61 8.11 -6.29
CA PHE A 125 7.47 7.22 -6.08
C PHE A 125 6.21 8.03 -5.81
N LYS A 126 5.35 8.14 -6.81
CA LYS A 126 4.04 8.78 -6.72
C LYS A 126 3.01 7.77 -6.24
N GLN A 127 2.26 8.13 -5.22
CA GLN A 127 1.24 7.29 -4.58
C GLN A 127 -0.05 8.08 -4.47
N GLU A 128 -1.16 7.51 -4.95
CA GLU A 128 -2.47 8.16 -4.95
C GLU A 128 -3.55 7.21 -4.40
N TRP A 129 -4.51 7.79 -3.69
CA TRP A 129 -5.67 7.08 -3.16
C TRP A 129 -6.90 7.99 -3.12
N GLY A 130 -8.09 7.38 -3.04
CA GLY A 130 -9.29 8.20 -2.85
C GLY A 130 -10.62 7.48 -3.01
N PHE A 131 -11.61 8.08 -2.34
CA PHE A 131 -13.03 7.84 -2.52
C PHE A 131 -13.59 8.72 -3.63
N ASN A 132 -14.81 8.42 -4.10
CA ASN A 132 -15.52 9.19 -5.14
C ASN A 132 -14.72 9.37 -6.44
N MET A 133 -13.92 8.39 -6.78
CA MET A 133 -13.07 8.38 -7.97
C MET A 133 -13.31 7.09 -8.77
N GLY A 134 -13.06 7.14 -10.07
CA GLY A 134 -13.07 5.92 -10.90
C GLY A 134 -12.14 4.85 -10.31
N TYR A 135 -12.53 3.58 -10.42
CA TYR A 135 -11.74 2.48 -9.87
C TYR A 135 -10.37 2.38 -10.55
N GLN A 136 -9.33 2.51 -9.75
CA GLN A 136 -7.94 2.31 -10.14
C GLN A 136 -7.25 1.46 -9.07
N ASN A 137 -6.50 0.44 -9.48
CA ASN A 137 -5.77 -0.44 -8.58
C ASN A 137 -4.56 -1.00 -9.33
N TYR A 138 -3.44 -0.29 -9.28
CA TYR A 138 -2.25 -0.69 -10.01
C TYR A 138 -0.94 -0.26 -9.36
N LEU A 139 0.13 -0.92 -9.80
CA LEU A 139 1.51 -0.54 -9.64
C LEU A 139 2.19 -0.47 -11.01
N LYS A 140 2.88 0.63 -11.27
CA LYS A 140 3.70 0.85 -12.46
C LYS A 140 5.12 1.22 -12.03
N ILE A 141 6.12 0.59 -12.61
CA ILE A 141 7.53 0.83 -12.31
C ILE A 141 8.29 1.00 -13.61
N LYS A 142 8.94 2.16 -13.78
CA LYS A 142 9.78 2.48 -14.91
C LYS A 142 11.24 2.47 -14.48
N GLY A 143 12.05 1.70 -15.16
CA GLY A 143 13.50 1.71 -15.05
C GLY A 143 14.16 2.08 -16.35
N SER A 144 15.51 2.13 -16.37
CA SER A 144 16.32 2.50 -17.55
C SER A 144 16.14 1.49 -18.71
N LYS A 145 15.93 0.22 -18.43
CA LYS A 145 15.80 -0.86 -19.42
C LYS A 145 14.37 -1.31 -19.70
N GLY A 146 13.36 -0.74 -19.04
CA GLY A 146 11.99 -1.12 -19.31
C GLY A 146 10.98 -0.64 -18.28
N GLU A 147 9.77 -1.12 -18.43
CA GLU A 147 8.63 -0.79 -17.59
C GLU A 147 7.88 -2.06 -17.17
N LEU A 148 7.46 -2.11 -15.91
CA LEU A 148 6.57 -3.11 -15.37
C LEU A 148 5.24 -2.44 -15.01
N ARG A 149 4.12 -3.10 -15.35
CA ARG A 149 2.79 -2.74 -14.87
C ARG A 149 2.06 -3.99 -14.35
N ALA A 150 1.47 -3.86 -13.19
CA ALA A 150 0.58 -4.83 -12.58
C ALA A 150 -0.71 -4.14 -12.14
N ASP A 151 -1.83 -4.62 -12.67
CA ASP A 151 -3.16 -4.17 -12.28
C ASP A 151 -3.71 -5.06 -11.16
N PHE A 152 -4.64 -4.56 -10.36
CA PHE A 152 -5.27 -5.25 -9.24
C PHE A 152 -4.28 -5.76 -8.18
N ILE A 153 -3.28 -4.96 -7.83
CA ILE A 153 -2.24 -5.38 -6.89
C ILE A 153 -2.74 -5.46 -5.45
N PHE A 154 -3.64 -4.58 -5.02
CA PHE A 154 -4.09 -4.47 -3.63
C PHE A 154 -5.33 -5.29 -3.33
N SER A 155 -6.27 -5.31 -4.24
CA SER A 155 -7.56 -5.99 -4.10
C SER A 155 -7.90 -6.71 -5.39
N LYS A 156 -8.23 -7.99 -5.28
CA LYS A 156 -8.48 -8.89 -6.37
C LYS A 156 -9.63 -9.82 -6.04
N LYS A 157 -10.46 -10.14 -7.04
CA LYS A 157 -11.40 -11.24 -6.90
C LYS A 157 -10.62 -12.56 -6.80
N ASN A 158 -11.08 -13.48 -5.96
CA ASN A 158 -10.39 -14.77 -5.71
C ASN A 158 -10.22 -15.65 -6.96
N ILE A 159 -11.00 -15.40 -8.01
CA ILE A 159 -10.98 -16.16 -9.27
C ILE A 159 -10.04 -15.58 -10.32
N ASP A 160 -9.48 -14.38 -10.12
CA ASP A 160 -8.70 -13.70 -11.15
C ASP A 160 -7.21 -14.04 -11.06
N ASN A 161 -6.63 -14.47 -12.17
CA ASN A 161 -5.18 -14.59 -12.30
C ASN A 161 -4.52 -13.21 -12.29
N GLY A 162 -3.37 -13.11 -11.61
CA GLY A 162 -2.55 -11.90 -11.67
C GLY A 162 -1.82 -11.79 -12.99
N ILE A 163 -1.76 -10.58 -13.56
CA ILE A 163 -1.04 -10.32 -14.80
C ILE A 163 -0.02 -9.21 -14.55
N ILE A 164 1.24 -9.52 -14.87
CA ILE A 164 2.34 -8.55 -14.90
C ILE A 164 2.70 -8.34 -16.37
N LYS A 165 2.68 -7.10 -16.82
CA LYS A 165 3.14 -6.69 -18.14
C LYS A 165 4.53 -6.11 -18.01
N ILE A 166 5.51 -6.62 -18.75
CA ILE A 166 6.88 -6.08 -18.81
C ILE A 166 7.14 -5.66 -20.24
N LYS A 167 7.42 -4.38 -20.43
CA LYS A 167 7.79 -3.79 -21.72
C LYS A 167 9.25 -3.36 -21.66
N LYS A 168 10.09 -3.88 -22.55
CA LYS A 168 11.47 -3.44 -22.77
C LYS A 168 11.58 -2.68 -24.08
N LYS A 169 12.58 -1.82 -24.24
CA LYS A 169 12.85 -1.15 -25.52
C LYS A 169 13.06 -2.21 -26.61
N ARG A 170 12.42 -2.02 -27.77
CA ARG A 170 12.55 -2.87 -28.96
C ARG A 170 12.14 -4.35 -28.78
N ILE A 171 11.48 -4.69 -27.68
CA ILE A 171 11.03 -6.07 -27.41
C ILE A 171 9.53 -6.10 -27.21
N LYS A 172 8.87 -7.14 -27.73
CA LYS A 172 7.43 -7.37 -27.53
C LYS A 172 7.11 -7.45 -26.03
N THR A 173 6.01 -6.85 -25.62
CA THR A 173 5.55 -6.86 -24.23
C THR A 173 5.37 -8.29 -23.72
N LYS A 174 6.11 -8.66 -22.68
CA LYS A 174 5.97 -9.95 -22.00
C LYS A 174 4.85 -9.85 -20.97
N LYS A 175 3.91 -10.80 -21.03
CA LYS A 175 2.85 -10.98 -20.03
C LYS A 175 3.21 -12.18 -19.16
N ILE A 176 3.26 -11.99 -17.84
CA ILE A 176 3.47 -13.06 -16.87
C ILE A 176 2.17 -13.24 -16.11
N LYS A 177 1.56 -14.41 -16.23
CA LYS A 177 0.38 -14.80 -15.44
C LYS A 177 0.83 -15.43 -14.13
N THR A 178 0.14 -15.14 -13.05
CA THR A 178 0.29 -15.84 -11.77
C THR A 178 -0.98 -16.63 -11.50
N LYS A 179 -0.83 -17.81 -10.93
CA LYS A 179 -1.99 -18.61 -10.49
C LYS A 179 -2.81 -17.81 -9.51
N ASN A 180 -4.12 -18.04 -9.54
CA ASN A 180 -4.99 -17.55 -8.50
C ASN A 180 -4.64 -18.25 -7.17
N ALA A 181 -4.67 -17.50 -6.09
CA ALA A 181 -4.53 -18.03 -4.74
C ALA A 181 -5.39 -17.18 -3.82
N ASN A 182 -6.08 -17.82 -2.90
CA ASN A 182 -6.83 -17.11 -1.87
C ASN A 182 -5.84 -16.43 -0.90
N GLN A 183 -5.61 -15.14 -1.13
CA GLN A 183 -4.65 -14.35 -0.34
C GLN A 183 -5.03 -14.27 1.14
N ILE A 184 -6.31 -14.35 1.47
CA ILE A 184 -6.80 -14.36 2.86
C ILE A 184 -6.36 -15.66 3.54
N ASN A 185 -6.62 -16.80 2.90
CA ASN A 185 -6.21 -18.10 3.44
C ASN A 185 -4.70 -18.20 3.60
N LEU A 186 -3.94 -17.71 2.61
CA LEU A 186 -2.48 -17.68 2.68
C LEU A 186 -1.98 -16.82 3.85
N ALA A 187 -2.56 -15.64 4.04
CA ALA A 187 -2.23 -14.77 5.16
C ALA A 187 -2.59 -15.42 6.49
N PHE A 188 -3.80 -15.99 6.61
CA PHE A 188 -4.26 -16.64 7.80
C PHE A 188 -3.36 -17.82 8.18
N THR A 189 -3.08 -18.75 7.24
CA THR A 189 -2.17 -19.88 7.48
C THR A 189 -0.77 -19.42 7.90
N HIS A 190 -0.27 -18.32 7.30
CA HIS A 190 1.03 -17.78 7.67
C HIS A 190 1.08 -17.31 9.13
N TYR A 191 0.02 -16.67 9.61
CA TYR A 191 -0.01 -16.10 10.95
C TYR A 191 -0.52 -17.05 12.05
N LEU A 192 -1.24 -18.11 11.71
CA LEU A 192 -1.79 -19.06 12.68
C LEU A 192 -0.75 -19.60 13.69
N ASN A 193 0.45 -19.88 13.22
CA ASN A 193 1.53 -20.48 14.01
C ASN A 193 2.74 -19.54 14.17
N LYS A 194 2.57 -18.26 13.81
CA LYS A 194 3.69 -17.32 13.81
C LYS A 194 3.63 -16.40 15.03
N LYS A 195 4.66 -16.52 15.87
CA LYS A 195 4.90 -15.55 16.94
C LYS A 195 5.26 -14.17 16.34
N ASN A 196 4.85 -13.09 16.99
CA ASN A 196 5.30 -11.76 16.63
C ASN A 196 6.82 -11.69 16.71
N THR A 197 7.43 -11.15 15.67
CA THR A 197 8.84 -10.82 15.69
C THR A 197 9.01 -9.31 15.92
N LEU A 198 10.18 -8.91 16.39
CA LEU A 198 10.54 -7.49 16.46
C LEU A 198 10.38 -6.81 15.10
N LYS A 199 10.63 -7.53 14.01
CA LYS A 199 10.43 -7.04 12.65
C LYS A 199 8.97 -6.73 12.36
N ASP A 200 8.01 -7.58 12.75
CA ASP A 200 6.58 -7.33 12.53
C ASP A 200 6.14 -6.05 13.25
N LYS A 201 6.56 -5.88 14.51
CA LYS A 201 6.32 -4.64 15.28
C LYS A 201 6.90 -3.41 14.58
N ILE A 202 8.16 -3.47 14.15
CA ILE A 202 8.83 -2.36 13.47
C ILE A 202 8.09 -1.98 12.19
N LEU A 203 7.71 -2.93 11.33
CA LEU A 203 7.04 -2.65 10.05
C LEU A 203 5.68 -1.95 10.27
N THR A 204 4.87 -2.43 11.22
CA THR A 204 3.57 -1.82 11.54
C THR A 204 3.74 -0.42 12.12
N VAL A 205 4.68 -0.22 13.05
CA VAL A 205 4.98 1.10 13.62
C VAL A 205 5.46 2.07 12.54
N LYS A 206 6.40 1.67 11.69
CA LYS A 206 6.93 2.51 10.61
C LYS A 206 5.87 2.92 9.59
N LEU A 207 4.94 2.03 9.24
CA LEU A 207 3.83 2.38 8.38
C LEU A 207 2.91 3.40 9.06
N SER A 208 2.60 3.23 10.34
CA SER A 208 1.77 4.19 11.07
C SER A 208 2.45 5.55 11.22
N GLU A 209 3.78 5.59 11.41
CA GLU A 209 4.57 6.83 11.43
C GLU A 209 4.50 7.54 10.07
N LEU A 210 4.62 6.82 8.95
CA LEU A 210 4.45 7.37 7.61
C LEU A 210 3.05 7.95 7.41
N ILE A 211 2.00 7.21 7.76
CA ILE A 211 0.61 7.68 7.66
C ILE A 211 0.41 8.94 8.51
N ASN A 212 0.88 8.95 9.74
CA ASN A 212 0.77 10.11 10.62
C ASN A 212 1.52 11.32 10.04
N LYS A 213 2.73 11.12 9.54
CA LYS A 213 3.51 12.16 8.85
C LYS A 213 2.70 12.75 7.68
N VAL A 214 2.12 11.91 6.83
CA VAL A 214 1.27 12.32 5.71
C VAL A 214 0.07 13.15 6.20
N LEU A 215 -0.64 12.71 7.23
CA LEU A 215 -1.81 13.42 7.77
C LEU A 215 -1.45 14.79 8.37
N VAL A 216 -0.28 14.91 8.98
CA VAL A 216 0.16 16.13 9.66
C VAL A 216 0.78 17.12 8.68
N THR A 217 1.68 16.67 7.79
CA THR A 217 2.51 17.55 6.96
C THR A 217 1.93 17.85 5.57
N SER A 218 0.90 17.12 5.12
CA SER A 218 0.33 17.33 3.79
C SER A 218 -0.36 18.70 3.68
N LYS A 219 -0.23 19.30 2.48
CA LYS A 219 -1.07 20.45 2.09
C LYS A 219 -2.54 20.02 2.11
N LYS A 220 -3.33 20.64 2.99
CA LYS A 220 -4.75 20.35 3.15
C LYS A 220 -5.57 21.24 2.23
N ILE A 221 -6.36 20.63 1.36
CA ILE A 221 -7.26 21.28 0.42
C ILE A 221 -8.69 20.93 0.86
N LYS A 222 -9.46 21.93 1.25
CA LYS A 222 -10.87 21.75 1.63
C LYS A 222 -11.73 21.68 0.36
N ILE A 223 -12.62 20.68 0.31
CA ILE A 223 -13.59 20.47 -0.77
C ILE A 223 -14.96 20.14 -0.20
#